data_52a1f697d965a78db8e44a4ca9df1b88
#
_entry.id   52a1f697d965a78db8e44a4ca9df1b88
#
_cell.length_a   1.000
_cell.length_b   1.000
_cell.length_c   1.000
_cell.angle_alpha   90.00
_cell.angle_beta   90.00
_cell.angle_gamma   90.00
#
_symmetry.space_group_name_H-M   'P 1'
#
loop_
_entity.id
_entity.type
_entity.pdbx_description
1 polymer ?
#
loop_
_entity_poly.entity_id
_entity_poly.type
_entity_poly.pdbx_seq_one_letter_code
_entity_poly.pdbx_strand_id
1 'polypeptide(L)'
;MYIALLGRQPEISLAELAAVFGVDNVNRISQQFAKVQTDQFDITTLGGTIKCAKVITEFPASRTDKASLLAASRFITQHYQAKWAHSPHKITLGLSAYDLTVSARDVQKTGLILKSSLKKSGTSLRLIPNDQPALSTATAHNNKLGNSPHKVELLLIKTTDRRLIIAESRGVQNITAYTRRDRHRPKRDAFVGMLPPKLAQIMLNLALGAGSLTGQKSCGNSVTRSASSLSDKSMVLRTALPDAFDLEEMAGSRPVVTILDPFCGTGTVLQEALLAGYDVVGTDLSQKMVDYTAENLSWLQSTFTTPGRPVGRVIDIHQADATTHRWPNSTHLAAVVCETYLGQPFSAPPTPQKLAEVVGNCNHIITGFLTNIRPQLAPNTPLCIAVPAWYDASGQATHLPLIKNLQKLGYYQLNRTPLIYRRPDQIVARELLVLKSIGKTVPQA
;
A
#
# COMPACT_ATOMS: atom_id res chain seq x y z
N MET A 1 18.85 -3.67 2.52
CA MET A 1 17.77 -4.63 2.82
C MET A 1 16.89 -4.09 3.94
N TYR A 2 15.58 -4.16 3.76
CA TYR A 2 14.59 -3.68 4.72
C TYR A 2 13.64 -4.79 5.15
N ILE A 3 12.96 -4.55 6.27
CA ILE A 3 11.86 -5.37 6.77
C ILE A 3 10.59 -4.52 6.72
N ALA A 4 9.52 -5.09 6.20
CA ALA A 4 8.18 -4.52 6.21
C ALA A 4 7.28 -5.32 7.16
N LEU A 5 6.67 -4.65 8.15
CA LEU A 5 5.56 -5.21 8.94
C LEU A 5 4.28 -5.02 8.13
N LEU A 6 3.66 -6.13 7.76
CA LEU A 6 2.47 -6.18 6.91
C LEU A 6 1.22 -5.75 7.68
N GLY A 7 0.26 -5.20 6.97
CA GLY A 7 -1.04 -4.81 7.52
C GLY A 7 -1.95 -5.99 7.84
N ARG A 8 -3.21 -5.68 8.16
CA ARG A 8 -4.22 -6.66 8.57
C ARG A 8 -4.47 -7.75 7.54
N GLN A 9 -4.35 -7.44 6.25
CA GLN A 9 -4.42 -8.38 5.14
C GLN A 9 -3.01 -8.56 4.55
N PRO A 10 -2.21 -9.51 5.07
CA PRO A 10 -0.82 -9.68 4.65
C PRO A 10 -0.65 -9.95 3.15
N GLU A 11 -1.57 -10.70 2.54
CA GLU A 11 -1.52 -11.02 1.11
C GLU A 11 -1.63 -9.77 0.22
N ILE A 12 -2.53 -8.84 0.58
CA ILE A 12 -2.65 -7.56 -0.13
C ILE A 12 -1.39 -6.71 0.06
N SER A 13 -0.86 -6.68 1.29
CA SER A 13 0.38 -5.94 1.58
C SER A 13 1.59 -6.51 0.83
N LEU A 14 1.69 -7.84 0.73
CA LEU A 14 2.73 -8.50 -0.06
C LEU A 14 2.61 -8.20 -1.55
N ALA A 15 1.39 -8.25 -2.09
CA ALA A 15 1.14 -7.90 -3.48
C ALA A 15 1.53 -6.44 -3.77
N GLU A 16 1.20 -5.51 -2.87
CA GLU A 16 1.63 -4.11 -2.99
C GLU A 16 3.16 -3.98 -2.98
N LEU A 17 3.84 -4.64 -2.03
CA LEU A 17 5.31 -4.62 -1.98
C LEU A 17 5.92 -5.20 -3.27
N ALA A 18 5.39 -6.31 -3.77
CA ALA A 18 5.84 -6.92 -5.02
C ALA A 18 5.60 -6.00 -6.23
N ALA A 19 4.47 -5.27 -6.26
CA ALA A 19 4.18 -4.30 -7.30
C ALA A 19 5.17 -3.12 -7.28
N VAL A 20 5.51 -2.60 -6.09
CA VAL A 20 6.37 -1.43 -5.94
C VAL A 20 7.86 -1.78 -6.10
N PHE A 21 8.31 -2.89 -5.52
CA PHE A 21 9.74 -3.22 -5.44
C PHE A 21 10.17 -4.35 -6.40
N GLY A 22 9.22 -4.98 -7.08
CA GLY A 22 9.46 -6.17 -7.91
C GLY A 22 9.32 -7.47 -7.11
N VAL A 23 8.71 -8.49 -7.73
CA VAL A 23 8.43 -9.79 -7.09
C VAL A 23 9.69 -10.48 -6.59
N ASP A 24 10.80 -10.39 -7.33
CA ASP A 24 12.09 -11.01 -6.98
C ASP A 24 12.76 -10.35 -5.76
N ASN A 25 12.38 -9.12 -5.44
CA ASN A 25 12.94 -8.33 -4.35
C ASN A 25 12.15 -8.47 -3.03
N VAL A 26 11.02 -9.18 -3.04
CA VAL A 26 10.14 -9.31 -1.87
C VAL A 26 10.06 -10.77 -1.46
N ASN A 27 10.49 -11.06 -0.22
CA ASN A 27 10.45 -12.39 0.35
C ASN A 27 9.71 -12.40 1.68
N ARG A 28 8.63 -13.18 1.78
CA ARG A 28 7.92 -13.38 3.05
C ARG A 28 8.76 -14.20 4.01
N ILE A 29 8.97 -13.69 5.24
CA ILE A 29 9.80 -14.32 6.25
C ILE A 29 9.01 -14.81 7.48
N SER A 30 7.78 -14.32 7.64
CA SER A 30 6.83 -14.83 8.63
C SER A 30 5.39 -14.46 8.20
N GLN A 31 4.41 -14.77 9.02
CA GLN A 31 3.03 -14.40 8.74
C GLN A 31 2.85 -12.87 8.63
N GLN A 32 3.61 -12.10 9.40
CA GLN A 32 3.46 -10.65 9.51
C GLN A 32 4.57 -9.86 8.84
N PHE A 33 5.63 -10.50 8.33
CA PHE A 33 6.82 -9.80 7.85
C PHE A 33 7.27 -10.25 6.47
N ALA A 34 7.75 -9.25 5.70
CA ALA A 34 8.51 -9.48 4.47
C ALA A 34 9.87 -8.79 4.53
N LYS A 35 10.89 -9.43 3.95
CA LYS A 35 12.16 -8.81 3.55
C LYS A 35 11.99 -8.15 2.20
N VAL A 36 12.53 -6.95 2.05
CA VAL A 36 12.53 -6.19 0.81
C VAL A 36 13.96 -5.78 0.46
N GLN A 37 14.43 -6.23 -0.69
CA GLN A 37 15.74 -5.88 -1.22
C GLN A 37 15.62 -4.55 -1.97
N THR A 38 16.04 -3.47 -1.33
CA THR A 38 16.03 -2.13 -1.91
C THR A 38 17.06 -1.25 -1.20
N ASP A 39 17.52 -0.20 -1.85
CA ASP A 39 18.39 0.82 -1.26
C ASP A 39 17.59 1.90 -0.54
N GLN A 40 16.34 2.13 -0.97
CA GLN A 40 15.43 3.11 -0.39
C GLN A 40 14.08 2.48 -0.09
N PHE A 41 13.49 2.86 1.04
CA PHE A 41 12.17 2.40 1.44
C PHE A 41 11.39 3.59 2.03
N ASP A 42 10.46 4.14 1.26
CA ASP A 42 9.56 5.19 1.73
C ASP A 42 8.20 4.58 2.12
N ILE A 43 7.96 4.42 3.42
CA ILE A 43 6.72 3.89 3.95
C ILE A 43 5.50 4.78 3.63
N THR A 44 5.70 6.05 3.34
CA THR A 44 4.60 6.98 3.08
C THR A 44 3.91 6.71 1.74
N THR A 45 4.57 5.98 0.84
CA THR A 45 4.04 5.56 -0.46
C THR A 45 3.24 4.25 -0.39
N LEU A 46 3.19 3.58 0.77
CA LEU A 46 2.61 2.25 0.95
C LEU A 46 1.39 2.28 1.86
N GLY A 47 0.26 1.77 1.38
CA GLY A 47 -0.98 1.63 2.16
C GLY A 47 -0.98 0.40 3.07
N GLY A 48 -0.35 -0.69 2.65
CA GLY A 48 -0.37 -2.00 3.31
C GLY A 48 0.74 -2.23 4.33
N THR A 49 1.79 -1.41 4.37
CA THR A 49 2.91 -1.54 5.31
C THR A 49 2.69 -0.69 6.56
N ILE A 50 2.80 -1.29 7.75
CA ILE A 50 2.57 -0.61 9.03
C ILE A 50 3.85 0.02 9.58
N LYS A 51 4.99 -0.71 9.52
CA LYS A 51 6.32 -0.26 9.93
C LYS A 51 7.36 -0.72 8.92
N CYS A 52 8.40 0.06 8.74
CA CYS A 52 9.59 -0.38 8.01
C CYS A 52 10.83 -0.24 8.89
N ALA A 53 11.78 -1.16 8.71
CA ALA A 53 13.03 -1.16 9.45
C ALA A 53 14.18 -1.64 8.55
N LYS A 54 15.38 -1.06 8.74
CA LYS A 54 16.60 -1.51 8.07
C LYS A 54 17.24 -2.64 8.85
N VAL A 55 17.55 -3.74 8.21
CA VAL A 55 18.24 -4.87 8.84
C VAL A 55 19.63 -4.43 9.29
N ILE A 56 19.95 -4.68 10.56
CA ILE A 56 21.29 -4.45 11.13
C ILE A 56 22.07 -5.78 11.08
N THR A 57 21.46 -6.86 11.55
CA THR A 57 22.06 -8.19 11.58
C THR A 57 21.01 -9.27 11.59
N GLU A 58 21.45 -10.46 11.27
CA GLU A 58 20.66 -11.68 11.29
C GLU A 58 21.55 -12.86 11.70
N PHE A 59 21.10 -13.66 12.66
CA PHE A 59 21.81 -14.84 13.15
C PHE A 59 20.84 -15.95 13.58
N PRO A 60 21.28 -17.20 13.74
CA PRO A 60 20.41 -18.28 14.21
C PRO A 60 19.77 -17.95 15.55
N ALA A 61 18.46 -18.19 15.68
CA ALA A 61 17.76 -18.00 16.94
C ALA A 61 18.26 -19.02 17.97
N SER A 62 18.34 -18.61 19.23
CA SER A 62 18.75 -19.49 20.33
C SER A 62 17.70 -20.59 20.59
N ARG A 63 18.03 -21.59 21.38
CA ARG A 63 17.11 -22.71 21.73
C ARG A 63 15.81 -22.22 22.37
N THR A 64 15.87 -21.13 23.15
CA THR A 64 14.69 -20.48 23.75
C THR A 64 14.60 -19.04 23.31
N ASP A 65 13.38 -18.53 23.23
CA ASP A 65 13.14 -17.14 22.80
C ASP A 65 13.67 -16.12 23.82
N LYS A 66 13.70 -16.48 25.12
CA LYS A 66 14.34 -15.64 26.16
C LYS A 66 15.88 -15.59 25.97
N ALA A 67 16.50 -16.67 25.56
CA ALA A 67 17.93 -16.68 25.24
C ALA A 67 18.21 -15.84 23.96
N SER A 68 17.29 -15.86 23.00
CA SER A 68 17.35 -14.98 21.81
C SER A 68 17.28 -13.50 22.18
N LEU A 69 16.42 -13.10 23.13
CA LEU A 69 16.40 -11.74 23.66
C LEU A 69 17.72 -11.33 24.32
N LEU A 70 18.32 -12.24 25.07
CA LEU A 70 19.61 -11.98 25.72
C LEU A 70 20.75 -11.84 24.69
N ALA A 71 20.78 -12.70 23.68
CA ALA A 71 21.73 -12.59 22.57
C ALA A 71 21.57 -11.27 21.82
N ALA A 72 20.32 -10.89 21.51
CA ALA A 72 20.01 -9.60 20.91
C ALA A 72 20.50 -8.43 21.77
N SER A 73 20.25 -8.47 23.08
CA SER A 73 20.70 -7.43 24.01
C SER A 73 22.22 -7.23 23.99
N ARG A 74 22.99 -8.31 23.98
CA ARG A 74 24.45 -8.25 23.90
C ARG A 74 24.91 -7.60 22.59
N PHE A 75 24.37 -8.07 21.46
CA PHE A 75 24.68 -7.49 20.15
C PHE A 75 24.33 -6.01 20.08
N ILE A 76 23.12 -5.61 20.50
CA ILE A 76 22.63 -4.23 20.48
C ILE A 76 23.55 -3.34 21.33
N THR A 77 23.94 -3.79 22.52
CA THR A 77 24.87 -3.04 23.38
C THR A 77 26.18 -2.78 22.64
N GLN A 78 26.80 -3.82 22.10
CA GLN A 78 28.07 -3.71 21.39
C GLN A 78 27.96 -2.80 20.15
N HIS A 79 26.88 -2.94 19.36
CA HIS A 79 26.65 -2.19 18.13
C HIS A 79 26.43 -0.69 18.37
N TYR A 80 25.70 -0.34 19.44
CA TYR A 80 25.30 1.04 19.70
C TYR A 80 26.16 1.75 20.73
N GLN A 81 27.00 1.05 21.46
CA GLN A 81 27.85 1.64 22.51
C GLN A 81 28.72 2.77 21.98
N ALA A 82 29.44 2.59 20.90
CA ALA A 82 30.27 3.62 20.28
C ALA A 82 29.41 4.67 19.52
N LYS A 83 28.36 4.20 18.84
CA LYS A 83 27.50 5.06 18.00
C LYS A 83 26.71 6.08 18.81
N TRP A 84 26.31 5.77 20.04
CA TRP A 84 25.51 6.64 20.90
C TRP A 84 26.29 7.24 22.07
N ALA A 85 27.55 6.86 22.27
CA ALA A 85 28.41 7.50 23.23
C ALA A 85 28.53 9.00 22.89
N HIS A 86 28.37 9.83 23.92
CA HIS A 86 28.45 11.29 23.78
C HIS A 86 27.47 11.91 22.77
N SER A 87 26.36 11.24 22.44
CA SER A 87 25.30 11.82 21.61
C SER A 87 24.81 13.14 22.24
N PRO A 88 24.74 14.25 21.48
CA PRO A 88 24.23 15.52 22.01
C PRO A 88 22.73 15.46 22.31
N HIS A 89 22.03 14.44 21.79
CA HIS A 89 20.62 14.24 21.98
C HIS A 89 20.33 13.01 22.83
N LYS A 90 19.30 13.12 23.68
CA LYS A 90 18.79 11.98 24.43
C LYS A 90 18.17 10.95 23.48
N ILE A 91 18.69 9.73 23.49
CA ILE A 91 18.16 8.63 22.69
C ILE A 91 16.79 8.18 23.25
N THR A 92 15.78 8.16 22.40
CA THR A 92 14.49 7.53 22.72
C THR A 92 14.47 6.15 22.07
N LEU A 93 14.46 5.10 22.89
CA LEU A 93 14.54 3.72 22.45
C LEU A 93 13.22 2.99 22.70
N GLY A 94 12.63 2.43 21.66
CA GLY A 94 11.60 1.41 21.69
C GLY A 94 12.20 0.03 21.43
N LEU A 95 11.67 -1.01 22.03
CA LEU A 95 12.02 -2.38 21.76
C LEU A 95 10.77 -3.19 21.46
N SER A 96 10.75 -3.92 20.36
CA SER A 96 9.60 -4.73 19.92
C SER A 96 10.07 -6.13 19.55
N ALA A 97 9.42 -7.13 20.12
CA ALA A 97 9.65 -8.53 19.81
C ALA A 97 8.46 -9.10 19.02
N TYR A 98 8.75 -9.75 17.90
CA TYR A 98 7.76 -10.33 17.00
C TYR A 98 8.08 -11.79 16.72
N ASP A 99 7.06 -12.63 16.65
CA ASP A 99 7.15 -14.08 16.42
C ASP A 99 8.06 -14.81 17.43
N LEU A 100 8.24 -14.19 18.61
CA LEU A 100 8.93 -14.72 19.78
C LEU A 100 7.91 -14.99 20.88
N THR A 101 7.99 -16.17 21.51
CA THR A 101 7.15 -16.55 22.65
C THR A 101 7.72 -15.94 23.94
N VAL A 102 7.50 -14.64 24.11
CA VAL A 102 7.97 -13.84 25.25
C VAL A 102 6.88 -12.89 25.73
N SER A 103 6.95 -12.52 27.01
CA SER A 103 6.01 -11.56 27.62
C SER A 103 6.48 -10.11 27.41
N ALA A 104 5.57 -9.14 27.57
CA ALA A 104 5.91 -7.72 27.61
C ALA A 104 6.95 -7.44 28.71
N ARG A 105 6.85 -8.14 29.85
CA ARG A 105 7.78 -8.05 30.97
C ARG A 105 9.19 -8.50 30.62
N ASP A 106 9.34 -9.57 29.81
CA ASP A 106 10.65 -10.05 29.31
C ASP A 106 11.29 -9.01 28.39
N VAL A 107 10.51 -8.41 27.47
CA VAL A 107 10.99 -7.37 26.56
C VAL A 107 11.37 -6.11 27.34
N GLN A 108 10.54 -5.69 28.30
CA GLN A 108 10.81 -4.53 29.16
C GLN A 108 12.10 -4.74 29.98
N LYS A 109 12.29 -5.94 30.57
CA LYS A 109 13.52 -6.29 31.29
C LYS A 109 14.75 -6.20 30.40
N THR A 110 14.65 -6.71 29.17
CA THR A 110 15.71 -6.59 28.14
C THR A 110 16.03 -5.14 27.85
N GLY A 111 15.02 -4.31 27.65
CA GLY A 111 15.19 -2.86 27.45
C GLY A 111 15.87 -2.15 28.64
N LEU A 112 15.55 -2.54 29.86
CA LEU A 112 16.21 -2.00 31.07
C LEU A 112 17.68 -2.40 31.15
N ILE A 113 18.03 -3.66 30.81
CA ILE A 113 19.42 -4.12 30.71
C ILE A 113 20.18 -3.29 29.66
N LEU A 114 19.61 -3.11 28.46
CA LEU A 114 20.19 -2.25 27.43
C LEU A 114 20.41 -0.81 27.92
N LYS A 115 19.40 -0.23 28.56
CA LYS A 115 19.49 1.13 29.12
C LYS A 115 20.63 1.23 30.14
N SER A 116 20.76 0.26 31.06
CA SER A 116 21.82 0.24 32.05
C SER A 116 23.20 0.10 31.43
N SER A 117 23.36 -0.80 30.46
CA SER A 117 24.63 -1.03 29.78
C SER A 117 25.09 0.17 28.94
N LEU A 118 24.18 0.77 28.15
CA LEU A 118 24.48 1.94 27.31
C LEU A 118 24.73 3.21 28.17
N LYS A 119 24.07 3.34 29.32
CA LYS A 119 24.33 4.46 30.24
C LYS A 119 25.76 4.42 30.77
N LYS A 120 26.35 3.24 31.04
CA LYS A 120 27.74 3.08 31.46
C LYS A 120 28.73 3.61 30.40
N SER A 121 28.32 3.64 29.13
CA SER A 121 29.12 4.18 27.99
C SER A 121 28.81 5.65 27.69
N GLY A 122 28.16 6.38 28.63
CA GLY A 122 27.86 7.81 28.45
C GLY A 122 26.58 8.13 27.66
N THR A 123 25.80 7.13 27.25
CA THR A 123 24.55 7.36 26.49
C THR A 123 23.42 7.84 27.41
N SER A 124 22.81 9.01 27.09
CA SER A 124 21.55 9.43 27.72
C SER A 124 20.38 8.77 27.00
N LEU A 125 19.62 7.86 27.68
CA LEU A 125 18.59 7.04 27.05
C LEU A 125 17.26 7.10 27.82
N ARG A 126 16.15 7.32 27.07
CA ARG A 126 14.79 7.11 27.49
C ARG A 126 14.26 5.83 26.84
N LEU A 127 13.89 4.84 27.65
CA LEU A 127 13.21 3.64 27.18
C LEU A 127 11.70 3.87 27.15
N ILE A 128 11.05 3.48 26.05
CA ILE A 128 9.59 3.44 25.93
C ILE A 128 9.11 2.15 26.62
N PRO A 129 8.12 2.25 27.54
CA PRO A 129 7.59 1.06 28.23
C PRO A 129 6.79 0.18 27.26
N ASN A 130 6.79 -1.12 27.54
CA ASN A 130 6.09 -2.13 26.78
C ASN A 130 4.87 -2.65 27.57
N ASP A 131 3.66 -2.47 27.03
CA ASP A 131 2.42 -3.09 27.53
C ASP A 131 2.16 -4.44 26.82
N GLN A 132 2.76 -4.62 25.64
CA GLN A 132 2.77 -5.83 24.82
C GLN A 132 4.21 -6.15 24.40
N PRO A 133 4.51 -7.37 23.93
CA PRO A 133 5.84 -7.69 23.42
C PRO A 133 6.34 -6.74 22.33
N ALA A 134 5.44 -6.19 21.52
CA ALA A 134 5.74 -5.19 20.50
C ALA A 134 5.00 -3.89 20.77
N LEU A 135 5.67 -2.76 20.51
CA LEU A 135 5.03 -1.43 20.59
C LEU A 135 3.96 -1.29 19.51
N SER A 136 2.80 -0.76 19.89
CA SER A 136 1.74 -0.46 18.95
C SER A 136 2.16 0.58 17.91
N THR A 137 1.49 0.58 16.74
CA THR A 137 1.71 1.61 15.72
C THR A 137 1.48 3.02 16.27
N ALA A 138 0.46 3.19 17.14
CA ALA A 138 0.17 4.48 17.78
C ALA A 138 1.32 4.92 18.69
N THR A 139 1.85 4.02 19.53
CA THR A 139 2.98 4.31 20.41
C THR A 139 4.22 4.69 19.61
N ALA A 140 4.54 3.95 18.55
CA ALA A 140 5.67 4.24 17.68
C ALA A 140 5.49 5.59 16.95
N HIS A 141 4.30 5.86 16.41
CA HIS A 141 3.97 7.12 15.72
C HIS A 141 4.04 8.32 16.67
N ASN A 142 3.42 8.26 17.85
CA ASN A 142 3.39 9.35 18.81
C ASN A 142 4.77 9.70 19.38
N ASN A 143 5.64 8.71 19.54
CA ASN A 143 7.05 8.91 19.91
C ASN A 143 7.96 9.24 18.74
N LYS A 144 7.43 9.30 17.49
CA LYS A 144 8.15 9.58 16.25
C LYS A 144 9.33 8.62 16.02
N LEU A 145 9.16 7.34 16.38
CA LEU A 145 10.21 6.33 16.24
C LEU A 145 10.51 6.06 14.76
N GLY A 146 11.78 6.03 14.41
CA GLY A 146 12.24 5.88 13.03
C GLY A 146 12.38 7.19 12.24
N ASN A 147 11.94 8.33 12.79
CA ASN A 147 11.99 9.62 12.09
C ASN A 147 13.31 10.37 12.27
N SER A 148 14.19 9.91 13.15
CA SER A 148 15.50 10.52 13.39
C SER A 148 16.47 9.51 14.02
N PRO A 149 17.80 9.74 13.91
CA PRO A 149 18.80 8.82 14.45
C PRO A 149 18.75 8.62 15.97
N HIS A 150 18.09 9.53 16.69
CA HIS A 150 17.93 9.46 18.16
C HIS A 150 16.52 9.07 18.63
N LYS A 151 15.63 8.67 17.71
CA LYS A 151 14.30 8.13 18.00
C LYS A 151 14.13 6.79 17.30
N VAL A 152 14.56 5.75 17.97
CA VAL A 152 14.77 4.42 17.39
C VAL A 152 13.82 3.40 18.02
N GLU A 153 13.20 2.58 17.20
CA GLU A 153 12.60 1.31 17.62
C GLU A 153 13.46 0.18 17.05
N LEU A 154 13.90 -0.73 17.90
CA LEU A 154 14.58 -1.95 17.49
C LEU A 154 13.57 -3.09 17.43
N LEU A 155 13.45 -3.70 16.27
CA LEU A 155 12.58 -4.83 16.01
C LEU A 155 13.40 -6.11 16.09
N LEU A 156 13.00 -7.02 16.97
CA LEU A 156 13.55 -8.36 17.13
C LEU A 156 12.54 -9.33 16.53
N ILE A 157 12.86 -9.92 15.39
CA ILE A 157 11.92 -10.71 14.59
C ILE A 157 12.46 -12.12 14.44
N LYS A 158 11.70 -13.11 14.89
CA LYS A 158 12.02 -14.52 14.63
C LYS A 158 11.36 -14.94 13.32
N THR A 159 12.16 -15.46 12.42
CA THR A 159 11.71 -15.92 11.11
C THR A 159 11.23 -17.38 11.17
N THR A 160 10.51 -17.83 10.15
CA THR A 160 10.02 -19.22 10.05
C THR A 160 11.15 -20.25 9.97
N ASP A 161 12.29 -19.88 9.39
CA ASP A 161 13.52 -20.69 9.33
C ASP A 161 14.41 -20.57 10.60
N ARG A 162 13.83 -20.10 11.71
CA ARG A 162 14.46 -20.00 13.04
C ARG A 162 15.70 -19.11 13.07
N ARG A 163 15.69 -18.02 12.33
CA ARG A 163 16.69 -16.96 12.48
C ARG A 163 16.12 -15.81 13.31
N LEU A 164 16.98 -15.03 13.95
CA LEU A 164 16.64 -13.80 14.63
C LEU A 164 17.19 -12.63 13.83
N ILE A 165 16.30 -11.76 13.38
CA ILE A 165 16.63 -10.50 12.73
C ILE A 165 16.56 -9.38 13.75
N ILE A 166 17.60 -8.54 13.79
CA ILE A 166 17.58 -7.25 14.48
C ILE A 166 17.54 -6.17 13.41
N ALA A 167 16.48 -5.34 13.47
CA ALA A 167 16.30 -4.26 12.52
C ALA A 167 16.01 -2.93 13.24
N GLU A 168 16.52 -1.83 12.69
CA GLU A 168 16.31 -0.46 13.19
C GLU A 168 15.19 0.20 12.40
N SER A 169 14.16 0.71 13.07
CA SER A 169 13.03 1.40 12.44
C SER A 169 13.48 2.56 11.55
N ARG A 170 12.83 2.68 10.39
CA ARG A 170 13.03 3.77 9.41
C ARG A 170 11.74 4.52 9.12
N GLY A 171 10.65 4.10 9.74
CA GLY A 171 9.36 4.76 9.63
C GLY A 171 8.22 3.88 10.15
N VAL A 172 7.17 4.57 10.52
CA VAL A 172 5.89 4.00 10.92
C VAL A 172 4.78 4.70 10.14
N GLN A 173 3.73 3.97 9.80
CA GLN A 173 2.60 4.51 9.06
C GLN A 173 2.01 5.73 9.76
N ASN A 174 1.80 6.82 9.02
CA ASN A 174 1.24 8.06 9.56
C ASN A 174 -0.28 7.95 9.74
N ILE A 175 -0.67 7.36 10.89
CA ILE A 175 -2.08 7.15 11.24
C ILE A 175 -2.87 8.46 11.35
N THR A 176 -2.22 9.54 11.77
CA THR A 176 -2.86 10.86 11.88
C THR A 176 -3.23 11.41 10.50
N ALA A 177 -2.33 11.33 9.52
CA ALA A 177 -2.60 11.77 8.16
C ALA A 177 -3.73 10.94 7.52
N TYR A 178 -3.74 9.62 7.70
CA TYR A 178 -4.84 8.78 7.20
C TYR A 178 -6.17 9.11 7.88
N THR A 179 -6.18 9.28 9.22
CA THR A 179 -7.40 9.68 9.95
C THR A 179 -7.93 11.01 9.44
N ARG A 180 -7.04 11.97 9.16
CA ARG A 180 -7.41 13.27 8.63
C ARG A 180 -8.08 13.16 7.27
N ARG A 181 -7.49 12.38 6.34
CA ARG A 181 -8.06 12.14 4.99
C ARG A 181 -9.35 11.32 5.00
N ASP A 182 -9.48 10.41 5.95
CA ASP A 182 -10.66 9.55 6.07
C ASP A 182 -11.83 10.23 6.76
N ARG A 183 -11.56 10.95 7.88
CA ARG A 183 -12.61 11.43 8.78
C ARG A 183 -12.90 12.93 8.69
N HIS A 184 -11.91 13.75 8.28
CA HIS A 184 -12.03 15.21 8.31
C HIS A 184 -12.32 15.82 6.93
N ARG A 185 -12.48 15.01 5.89
CA ARG A 185 -12.94 15.51 4.58
C ARG A 185 -14.36 16.06 4.69
N PRO A 186 -14.72 17.13 3.95
CA PRO A 186 -16.00 17.82 4.09
C PRO A 186 -17.21 16.93 3.82
N LYS A 187 -17.12 16.08 2.80
CA LYS A 187 -18.23 15.23 2.37
C LYS A 187 -17.94 13.75 2.62
N ARG A 188 -18.88 13.11 3.29
CA ARG A 188 -18.86 11.70 3.62
C ARG A 188 -20.25 11.12 3.43
N ASP A 189 -20.33 9.93 2.87
CA ASP A 189 -21.59 9.20 2.75
C ASP A 189 -21.42 7.79 3.33
N ALA A 190 -21.96 7.60 4.54
CA ALA A 190 -21.87 6.31 5.23
C ALA A 190 -22.75 5.23 4.60
N PHE A 191 -23.77 5.63 3.84
CA PHE A 191 -24.72 4.72 3.20
C PHE A 191 -24.10 4.03 1.96
N VAL A 192 -23.34 4.79 1.18
CA VAL A 192 -22.67 4.25 -0.03
C VAL A 192 -21.49 3.34 0.34
N GLY A 193 -20.98 3.44 1.58
CA GLY A 193 -19.75 2.77 1.99
C GLY A 193 -18.53 3.51 1.45
N MET A 194 -17.53 3.73 2.29
CA MET A 194 -16.36 4.49 1.88
C MET A 194 -15.14 3.58 1.75
N LEU A 195 -14.46 3.66 0.60
CA LEU A 195 -13.16 3.03 0.42
C LEU A 195 -12.16 3.63 1.43
N PRO A 196 -11.45 2.81 2.24
CA PRO A 196 -10.39 3.36 3.11
C PRO A 196 -9.24 3.96 2.29
N PRO A 197 -8.70 5.14 2.65
CA PRO A 197 -7.56 5.76 1.95
C PRO A 197 -6.37 4.84 1.78
N LYS A 198 -6.07 3.99 2.78
CA LYS A 198 -5.01 2.98 2.68
C LYS A 198 -5.24 1.97 1.56
N LEU A 199 -6.49 1.54 1.38
CA LEU A 199 -6.82 0.59 0.31
C LEU A 199 -6.75 1.25 -1.06
N ALA A 200 -7.20 2.50 -1.18
CA ALA A 200 -7.04 3.28 -2.40
C ALA A 200 -5.56 3.42 -2.80
N GLN A 201 -4.68 3.72 -1.84
CA GLN A 201 -3.24 3.79 -2.08
C GLN A 201 -2.66 2.44 -2.52
N ILE A 202 -3.06 1.33 -1.89
CA ILE A 202 -2.67 -0.02 -2.32
C ILE A 202 -3.12 -0.28 -3.77
N MET A 203 -4.37 0.06 -4.10
CA MET A 203 -4.92 -0.18 -5.43
C MET A 203 -4.16 0.62 -6.50
N LEU A 204 -3.77 1.86 -6.22
CA LEU A 204 -2.90 2.66 -7.09
C LEU A 204 -1.55 1.98 -7.31
N ASN A 205 -0.90 1.52 -6.23
CA ASN A 205 0.38 0.83 -6.31
C ASN A 205 0.28 -0.49 -7.09
N LEU A 206 -0.79 -1.26 -6.89
CA LEU A 206 -1.04 -2.49 -7.64
C LEU A 206 -1.25 -2.24 -9.13
N ALA A 207 -1.99 -1.21 -9.51
CA ALA A 207 -2.21 -0.85 -10.90
C ALA A 207 -0.90 -0.41 -11.56
N LEU A 208 -0.22 0.59 -10.99
CA LEU A 208 0.99 1.18 -11.56
C LEU A 208 2.19 0.22 -11.55
N GLY A 209 2.27 -0.67 -10.56
CA GLY A 209 3.29 -1.71 -10.48
C GLY A 209 2.92 -3.03 -11.18
N ALA A 210 1.87 -3.06 -11.97
CA ALA A 210 1.35 -4.28 -12.62
C ALA A 210 2.39 -5.02 -13.49
N GLY A 211 3.37 -4.32 -14.06
CA GLY A 211 4.49 -4.90 -14.77
C GLY A 211 5.37 -5.81 -13.91
N SER A 212 5.60 -5.42 -12.68
CA SER A 212 6.44 -6.16 -11.72
C SER A 212 5.78 -7.43 -11.19
N LEU A 213 4.44 -7.51 -11.20
CA LEU A 213 3.69 -8.68 -10.73
C LEU A 213 3.78 -9.89 -11.65
N THR A 214 4.11 -9.69 -12.94
CA THR A 214 4.20 -10.77 -13.94
C THR A 214 5.58 -11.44 -13.99
N GLY A 215 6.58 -10.92 -13.26
CA GLY A 215 7.96 -11.40 -13.36
C GLY A 215 8.61 -11.14 -14.73
N GLN A 216 7.96 -10.40 -15.63
CA GLN A 216 8.55 -9.95 -16.87
C GLN A 216 9.58 -8.86 -16.55
N LYS A 217 10.87 -9.21 -16.63
CA LYS A 217 11.95 -8.22 -16.64
C LYS A 217 11.70 -7.32 -17.85
N SER A 218 11.44 -6.03 -17.61
CA SER A 218 11.58 -5.03 -18.66
C SER A 218 13.03 -5.16 -19.17
N CYS A 219 13.21 -5.50 -20.44
CA CYS A 219 14.50 -5.43 -21.10
C CYS A 219 14.90 -3.95 -21.23
N GLY A 220 15.41 -3.38 -20.16
CA GLY A 220 16.01 -2.05 -20.16
C GLY A 220 17.50 -2.19 -20.41
N ASN A 221 17.97 -1.64 -21.52
CA ASN A 221 19.38 -1.52 -21.87
C ASN A 221 20.15 -0.86 -20.73
N SER A 222 21.12 -1.59 -20.18
CA SER A 222 22.11 -1.06 -19.23
C SER A 222 22.99 -0.03 -19.93
N VAL A 223 22.68 1.23 -19.81
CA VAL A 223 23.61 2.32 -20.07
C VAL A 223 24.25 2.70 -18.75
N THR A 224 25.49 2.23 -18.55
CA THR A 224 26.39 2.72 -17.52
C THR A 224 26.62 4.22 -17.70
N ARG A 225 26.11 5.03 -16.80
CA ARG A 225 26.53 6.42 -16.63
C ARG A 225 27.11 6.61 -15.24
N SER A 226 28.36 7.05 -15.23
CA SER A 226 29.16 7.45 -14.09
C SER A 226 28.46 8.48 -13.21
N ALA A 227 28.65 8.29 -11.90
CA ALA A 227 28.12 9.14 -10.83
C ALA A 227 28.62 10.58 -10.94
N SER A 228 27.70 11.53 -10.97
CA SER A 228 27.94 12.88 -10.44
C SER A 228 26.68 13.30 -9.65
N SER A 229 26.97 13.79 -8.46
CA SER A 229 26.07 14.19 -7.40
C SER A 229 24.95 15.13 -7.80
N LEU A 230 23.69 14.73 -7.57
CA LEU A 230 22.58 15.64 -7.28
C LEU A 230 21.47 14.84 -6.56
N SER A 231 21.06 15.35 -5.41
CA SER A 231 20.03 14.79 -4.54
C SER A 231 18.64 14.94 -5.16
N ASP A 232 18.15 13.89 -5.84
CA ASP A 232 16.80 13.91 -6.39
C ASP A 232 15.95 12.78 -5.77
N LYS A 233 15.08 13.17 -4.82
CA LYS A 233 14.19 12.27 -4.06
C LYS A 233 12.98 11.77 -4.86
N SER A 234 12.88 12.06 -6.15
CA SER A 234 11.73 11.77 -7.01
C SER A 234 11.87 10.48 -7.85
N MET A 235 12.98 9.74 -7.73
CA MET A 235 13.39 8.74 -8.72
C MET A 235 12.85 7.30 -8.50
N VAL A 236 12.21 7.01 -7.35
CA VAL A 236 11.79 5.63 -7.02
C VAL A 236 10.51 5.19 -7.76
N LEU A 237 9.70 6.12 -8.23
CA LEU A 237 8.47 5.81 -9.01
C LEU A 237 8.69 5.80 -10.53
N ARG A 238 9.88 6.15 -11.02
CA ARG A 238 10.17 6.22 -12.49
C ARG A 238 10.38 4.86 -13.17
N THR A 239 10.56 3.77 -12.44
CA THR A 239 10.84 2.45 -13.02
C THR A 239 9.60 1.64 -13.40
N ALA A 240 8.39 2.14 -13.14
CA ALA A 240 7.13 1.44 -13.39
C ALA A 240 6.31 1.99 -14.58
N LEU A 241 6.83 2.98 -15.33
CA LEU A 241 6.13 3.51 -16.51
C LEU A 241 6.39 2.62 -17.74
N PRO A 242 5.37 2.34 -18.57
CA PRO A 242 5.57 1.59 -19.81
C PRO A 242 6.46 2.36 -20.81
N ASP A 243 7.32 1.64 -21.54
CA ASP A 243 8.29 2.13 -22.55
C ASP A 243 7.68 2.83 -23.79
N ALA A 244 6.45 3.37 -23.71
CA ALA A 244 5.73 3.93 -24.83
C ALA A 244 5.67 5.47 -24.86
N PHE A 245 6.44 6.14 -24.00
CA PHE A 245 6.54 7.61 -24.09
C PHE A 245 7.95 8.01 -24.53
N ASP A 246 8.06 8.51 -25.76
CA ASP A 246 9.23 9.22 -26.23
C ASP A 246 9.47 10.47 -25.36
N LEU A 247 10.52 10.40 -24.53
CA LEU A 247 10.84 11.40 -23.50
C LEU A 247 11.75 12.53 -24.02
N GLU A 248 11.95 12.66 -25.33
CA GLU A 248 12.98 13.59 -25.87
C GLU A 248 12.48 15.00 -26.21
N GLU A 249 11.18 15.28 -26.18
CA GLU A 249 10.72 16.59 -26.75
C GLU A 249 10.22 17.64 -25.76
N MET A 250 10.32 17.46 -24.42
CA MET A 250 9.87 18.51 -23.48
C MET A 250 10.86 18.73 -22.33
N ALA A 251 11.92 19.45 -22.61
CA ALA A 251 12.77 20.04 -21.54
C ALA A 251 11.90 20.99 -20.68
N GLY A 252 11.44 20.50 -19.50
CA GLY A 252 10.75 21.32 -18.49
C GLY A 252 9.35 20.85 -18.05
N SER A 253 8.68 19.90 -18.71
CA SER A 253 7.36 19.41 -18.27
C SER A 253 7.46 18.02 -17.62
N ARG A 254 6.84 17.89 -16.45
CA ARG A 254 6.63 16.62 -15.75
C ARG A 254 5.78 15.70 -16.66
N PRO A 255 6.16 14.40 -16.84
CA PRO A 255 5.30 13.48 -17.56
C PRO A 255 3.93 13.41 -16.88
N VAL A 256 2.88 13.66 -17.66
CA VAL A 256 1.50 13.67 -17.18
C VAL A 256 1.05 12.22 -17.01
N VAL A 257 0.91 11.78 -15.76
CA VAL A 257 0.39 10.45 -15.41
C VAL A 257 -1.03 10.63 -14.91
N THR A 258 -2.01 10.25 -15.74
CA THR A 258 -3.44 10.43 -15.44
C THR A 258 -4.07 9.12 -14.96
N ILE A 259 -4.78 9.19 -13.84
CA ILE A 259 -5.56 8.08 -13.27
C ILE A 259 -7.05 8.35 -13.51
N LEU A 260 -7.76 7.34 -13.96
CA LEU A 260 -9.22 7.37 -14.09
C LEU A 260 -9.89 6.57 -12.97
N ASP A 261 -10.88 7.17 -12.30
CA ASP A 261 -11.84 6.50 -11.43
C ASP A 261 -13.26 6.67 -12.00
N PRO A 262 -13.81 5.65 -12.70
CA PRO A 262 -15.13 5.70 -13.32
C PRO A 262 -16.31 5.48 -12.35
N PHE A 263 -16.04 5.24 -11.06
CA PHE A 263 -17.01 5.10 -9.97
C PHE A 263 -16.53 5.90 -8.76
N CYS A 264 -16.26 7.19 -8.96
CA CYS A 264 -15.45 7.98 -8.01
C CYS A 264 -16.10 8.17 -6.63
N GLY A 265 -17.42 8.01 -6.51
CA GLY A 265 -18.14 8.14 -5.25
C GLY A 265 -17.82 9.45 -4.54
N THR A 266 -17.19 9.38 -3.37
CA THR A 266 -16.74 10.56 -2.61
C THR A 266 -15.27 10.93 -2.88
N GLY A 267 -14.65 10.38 -3.93
CA GLY A 267 -13.34 10.76 -4.43
C GLY A 267 -12.12 10.17 -3.71
N THR A 268 -12.24 9.04 -2.99
CA THR A 268 -11.13 8.52 -2.19
C THR A 268 -9.93 8.08 -3.04
N VAL A 269 -10.15 7.40 -4.18
CA VAL A 269 -9.06 6.99 -5.09
C VAL A 269 -8.39 8.22 -5.69
N LEU A 270 -9.18 9.17 -6.18
CA LEU A 270 -8.68 10.41 -6.77
C LEU A 270 -7.87 11.23 -5.76
N GLN A 271 -8.31 11.27 -4.49
CA GLN A 271 -7.62 11.92 -3.40
C GLN A 271 -6.21 11.35 -3.16
N GLU A 272 -6.08 10.03 -3.09
CA GLU A 272 -4.79 9.37 -2.90
C GLU A 272 -3.91 9.48 -4.15
N ALA A 273 -4.49 9.46 -5.35
CA ALA A 273 -3.79 9.69 -6.62
C ALA A 273 -3.20 11.11 -6.69
N LEU A 274 -3.98 12.14 -6.36
CA LEU A 274 -3.49 13.52 -6.28
C LEU A 274 -2.32 13.67 -5.31
N LEU A 275 -2.42 13.08 -4.09
CA LEU A 275 -1.34 13.13 -3.10
C LEU A 275 -0.09 12.38 -3.54
N ALA A 276 -0.24 11.34 -4.37
CA ALA A 276 0.88 10.66 -5.01
C ALA A 276 1.46 11.46 -6.18
N GLY A 277 0.80 12.56 -6.55
CA GLY A 277 1.23 13.46 -7.59
C GLY A 277 0.72 13.10 -8.98
N TYR A 278 -0.29 12.28 -9.12
CA TYR A 278 -0.93 11.95 -10.39
C TYR A 278 -2.08 12.91 -10.72
N ASP A 279 -2.26 13.19 -12.00
CA ASP A 279 -3.44 13.89 -12.48
C ASP A 279 -4.64 12.93 -12.47
N VAL A 280 -5.85 13.45 -12.29
CA VAL A 280 -7.03 12.62 -12.09
C VAL A 280 -8.21 13.02 -12.98
N VAL A 281 -8.94 12.01 -13.43
CA VAL A 281 -10.25 12.09 -14.05
C VAL A 281 -11.20 11.20 -13.25
N GLY A 282 -12.39 11.71 -12.92
CA GLY A 282 -13.38 10.95 -12.17
C GLY A 282 -14.78 11.10 -12.75
N THR A 283 -15.54 10.00 -12.73
CA THR A 283 -16.97 10.02 -13.06
C THR A 283 -17.77 9.23 -12.05
N ASP A 284 -19.04 9.56 -11.88
CA ASP A 284 -20.01 8.79 -11.11
C ASP A 284 -21.40 8.92 -11.73
N LEU A 285 -22.24 7.91 -11.57
CA LEU A 285 -23.63 7.95 -12.03
C LEU A 285 -24.45 9.00 -11.26
N SER A 286 -24.10 9.27 -10.01
CA SER A 286 -24.79 10.20 -9.11
C SER A 286 -24.16 11.58 -9.14
N GLN A 287 -24.90 12.60 -9.57
CA GLN A 287 -24.46 14.01 -9.52
C GLN A 287 -24.04 14.41 -8.09
N LYS A 288 -24.78 13.95 -7.06
CA LYS A 288 -24.42 14.16 -5.65
C LYS A 288 -23.01 13.66 -5.32
N MET A 289 -22.60 12.52 -5.87
CA MET A 289 -21.26 11.97 -5.64
C MET A 289 -20.19 12.80 -6.36
N VAL A 290 -20.48 13.26 -7.57
CA VAL A 290 -19.62 14.18 -8.33
C VAL A 290 -19.37 15.47 -7.51
N ASP A 291 -20.43 16.08 -6.98
CA ASP A 291 -20.34 17.29 -6.18
C ASP A 291 -19.51 17.05 -4.90
N TYR A 292 -19.74 15.91 -4.24
CA TYR A 292 -18.97 15.52 -3.04
C TYR A 292 -17.49 15.29 -3.35
N THR A 293 -17.20 14.67 -4.48
CA THR A 293 -15.83 14.48 -4.96
C THR A 293 -15.15 15.82 -5.21
N ALA A 294 -15.78 16.74 -5.95
CA ALA A 294 -15.23 18.06 -6.24
C ALA A 294 -14.89 18.84 -4.95
N GLU A 295 -15.81 18.88 -3.96
CA GLU A 295 -15.57 19.54 -2.69
C GLU A 295 -14.43 18.89 -1.88
N ASN A 296 -14.37 17.55 -1.85
CA ASN A 296 -13.33 16.82 -1.15
C ASN A 296 -11.94 17.04 -1.77
N LEU A 297 -11.83 17.07 -3.10
CA LEU A 297 -10.56 17.30 -3.80
C LEU A 297 -10.10 18.77 -3.65
N SER A 298 -11.00 19.73 -3.70
CA SER A 298 -10.70 21.15 -3.41
C SER A 298 -10.16 21.33 -1.99
N TRP A 299 -10.83 20.71 -1.00
CA TRP A 299 -10.35 20.70 0.37
C TRP A 299 -8.98 20.03 0.52
N LEU A 300 -8.75 18.92 -0.17
CA LEU A 300 -7.47 18.22 -0.14
C LEU A 300 -6.34 19.13 -0.64
N GLN A 301 -6.53 19.77 -1.78
CA GLN A 301 -5.54 20.65 -2.40
C GLN A 301 -5.23 21.85 -1.50
N SER A 302 -6.22 22.44 -0.84
CA SER A 302 -6.00 23.55 0.11
C SER A 302 -5.32 23.10 1.42
N THR A 303 -5.54 21.86 1.86
CA THR A 303 -5.12 21.39 3.21
C THR A 303 -3.79 20.63 3.21
N PHE A 304 -3.43 19.97 2.11
CA PHE A 304 -2.28 19.06 2.03
C PHE A 304 -1.18 19.52 1.07
N THR A 305 -1.23 20.77 0.61
CA THR A 305 -0.14 21.35 -0.18
C THR A 305 1.10 21.45 0.69
N THR A 306 2.18 20.78 0.31
CA THR A 306 3.48 20.86 0.99
C THR A 306 4.50 21.43 0.02
N PRO A 307 5.27 22.47 0.38
CA PRO A 307 6.34 22.96 -0.46
C PRO A 307 7.30 21.84 -0.88
N GLY A 308 7.61 21.76 -2.17
CA GLY A 308 8.50 20.76 -2.74
C GLY A 308 7.88 19.37 -2.99
N ARG A 309 6.60 19.15 -2.68
CA ARG A 309 5.87 17.93 -3.05
C ARG A 309 4.67 18.31 -3.92
N PRO A 310 4.79 18.24 -5.25
CA PRO A 310 3.69 18.60 -6.14
C PRO A 310 2.50 17.64 -5.95
N VAL A 311 1.33 18.20 -5.75
CA VAL A 311 0.04 17.51 -5.81
C VAL A 311 -0.38 17.45 -7.28
N GLY A 312 -1.03 16.37 -7.70
CA GLY A 312 -1.58 16.22 -9.05
C GLY A 312 -2.70 17.23 -9.34
N ARG A 313 -3.12 17.30 -10.59
CA ARG A 313 -4.20 18.17 -11.04
C ARG A 313 -5.49 17.39 -11.18
N VAL A 314 -6.61 18.02 -10.86
CA VAL A 314 -7.94 17.56 -11.26
C VAL A 314 -8.15 17.99 -12.70
N ILE A 315 -8.20 17.01 -13.61
CA ILE A 315 -8.42 17.28 -15.06
C ILE A 315 -9.91 17.43 -15.32
N ASP A 316 -10.71 16.48 -14.84
CA ASP A 316 -12.15 16.51 -15.07
C ASP A 316 -12.88 15.65 -14.02
N ILE A 317 -14.03 16.13 -13.53
CA ILE A 317 -14.95 15.38 -12.66
C ILE A 317 -16.38 15.70 -13.12
N HIS A 318 -17.11 14.69 -13.61
CA HIS A 318 -18.47 14.90 -14.10
C HIS A 318 -19.36 13.67 -13.93
N GLN A 319 -20.69 13.89 -14.08
CA GLN A 319 -21.67 12.82 -14.02
C GLN A 319 -21.63 11.98 -15.30
N ALA A 320 -21.50 10.65 -15.15
CA ALA A 320 -21.56 9.73 -16.28
C ALA A 320 -21.93 8.30 -15.85
N ASP A 321 -22.54 7.55 -16.76
CA ASP A 321 -22.73 6.10 -16.62
C ASP A 321 -21.52 5.35 -17.18
N ALA A 322 -20.76 4.72 -16.32
CA ALA A 322 -19.55 3.98 -16.70
C ALA A 322 -19.80 2.85 -17.71
N THR A 323 -21.03 2.37 -17.86
CA THR A 323 -21.38 1.31 -18.81
C THR A 323 -21.54 1.79 -20.25
N THR A 324 -21.67 3.12 -20.46
CA THR A 324 -21.94 3.72 -21.78
C THR A 324 -21.05 4.89 -22.11
N HIS A 325 -20.45 5.53 -21.10
CA HIS A 325 -19.69 6.76 -21.28
C HIS A 325 -18.42 6.59 -22.11
N ARG A 326 -18.02 7.64 -22.83
CA ARG A 326 -16.77 7.76 -23.59
C ARG A 326 -15.87 8.79 -22.93
N TRP A 327 -14.76 8.34 -22.36
CA TRP A 327 -13.78 9.23 -21.72
C TRP A 327 -12.86 9.85 -22.80
N PRO A 328 -12.82 11.19 -22.93
CA PRO A 328 -11.85 11.85 -23.80
C PRO A 328 -10.41 11.49 -23.39
N ASN A 329 -9.54 11.29 -24.39
CA ASN A 329 -8.12 10.98 -24.16
C ASN A 329 -7.85 9.71 -23.32
N SER A 330 -8.80 8.78 -23.25
CA SER A 330 -8.67 7.55 -22.48
C SER A 330 -7.49 6.66 -22.91
N THR A 331 -6.97 6.82 -24.11
CA THR A 331 -5.76 6.15 -24.61
C THR A 331 -4.46 6.63 -23.92
N HIS A 332 -4.49 7.79 -23.25
CA HIS A 332 -3.35 8.35 -22.50
C HIS A 332 -3.44 8.11 -20.99
N LEU A 333 -4.40 7.29 -20.54
CA LEU A 333 -4.50 6.93 -19.13
C LEU A 333 -3.34 6.02 -18.72
N ALA A 334 -2.71 6.36 -17.60
CA ALA A 334 -1.69 5.52 -16.99
C ALA A 334 -2.29 4.28 -16.31
N ALA A 335 -3.46 4.44 -15.69
CA ALA A 335 -4.20 3.34 -15.09
C ALA A 335 -5.68 3.70 -14.89
N VAL A 336 -6.51 2.67 -14.74
CA VAL A 336 -7.88 2.78 -14.22
C VAL A 336 -7.92 2.16 -12.82
N VAL A 337 -8.33 2.94 -11.82
CA VAL A 337 -8.38 2.49 -10.44
C VAL A 337 -9.70 2.89 -9.81
N CYS A 338 -10.52 1.92 -9.40
CA CYS A 338 -11.83 2.22 -8.84
C CYS A 338 -12.33 1.16 -7.86
N GLU A 339 -13.21 1.56 -6.95
CA GLU A 339 -14.14 0.67 -6.28
C GLU A 339 -15.42 0.65 -7.12
N THR A 340 -15.75 -0.51 -7.69
CA THR A 340 -16.96 -0.65 -8.50
C THR A 340 -18.21 -0.69 -7.62
N TYR A 341 -19.40 -0.79 -8.21
CA TYR A 341 -20.63 -0.98 -7.44
C TYR A 341 -20.58 -2.27 -6.62
N LEU A 342 -20.67 -2.16 -5.31
CA LEU A 342 -20.58 -3.29 -4.37
C LEU A 342 -21.95 -3.93 -4.03
N GLY A 343 -23.02 -3.43 -4.63
CA GLY A 343 -24.39 -3.81 -4.29
C GLY A 343 -24.91 -3.03 -3.07
N GLN A 344 -26.13 -3.36 -2.66
CA GLN A 344 -26.71 -2.78 -1.46
C GLN A 344 -26.01 -3.32 -0.19
N PRO A 345 -25.87 -2.52 0.87
CA PRO A 345 -25.31 -2.97 2.14
C PRO A 345 -26.22 -4.00 2.81
N PHE A 346 -25.61 -5.00 3.45
CA PHE A 346 -26.32 -6.00 4.24
C PHE A 346 -25.99 -5.85 5.73
N SER A 347 -27.03 -5.77 6.57
CA SER A 347 -26.88 -5.81 8.04
C SER A 347 -26.87 -7.25 8.60
N ALA A 348 -27.38 -8.21 7.83
CA ALA A 348 -27.38 -9.64 8.14
C ALA A 348 -27.14 -10.44 6.84
N PRO A 349 -26.68 -11.72 6.91
CA PRO A 349 -26.49 -12.55 5.74
C PRO A 349 -27.81 -12.63 4.91
N PRO A 350 -27.76 -12.31 3.60
CA PRO A 350 -28.94 -12.35 2.75
C PRO A 350 -29.42 -13.77 2.51
N THR A 351 -30.70 -13.93 2.16
CA THR A 351 -31.21 -15.21 1.67
C THR A 351 -30.51 -15.59 0.35
N PRO A 352 -30.42 -16.89 -0.01
CA PRO A 352 -29.78 -17.32 -1.25
C PRO A 352 -30.38 -16.65 -2.50
N GLN A 353 -31.71 -16.46 -2.53
CA GLN A 353 -32.38 -15.77 -3.62
C GLN A 353 -31.97 -14.30 -3.72
N LYS A 354 -31.93 -13.59 -2.59
CA LYS A 354 -31.53 -12.18 -2.54
C LYS A 354 -30.04 -12.01 -2.90
N LEU A 355 -29.19 -12.93 -2.46
CA LEU A 355 -27.80 -12.97 -2.83
C LEU A 355 -27.64 -13.14 -4.35
N ALA A 356 -28.35 -14.10 -4.96
CA ALA A 356 -28.30 -14.34 -6.40
C ALA A 356 -28.71 -13.10 -7.21
N GLU A 357 -29.76 -12.40 -6.78
CA GLU A 357 -30.23 -11.15 -7.40
C GLU A 357 -29.13 -10.07 -7.36
N VAL A 358 -28.51 -9.83 -6.19
CA VAL A 358 -27.48 -8.81 -6.01
C VAL A 358 -26.21 -9.17 -6.78
N VAL A 359 -25.79 -10.43 -6.75
CA VAL A 359 -24.66 -10.95 -7.54
C VAL A 359 -24.90 -10.72 -9.03
N GLY A 360 -26.12 -11.06 -9.52
CA GLY A 360 -26.51 -10.86 -10.91
C GLY A 360 -26.43 -9.39 -11.34
N ASN A 361 -26.96 -8.50 -10.51
CA ASN A 361 -26.95 -7.05 -10.79
C ASN A 361 -25.52 -6.49 -10.79
N CYS A 362 -24.71 -6.78 -9.77
CA CYS A 362 -23.30 -6.35 -9.74
C CYS A 362 -22.52 -6.91 -10.94
N ASN A 363 -22.72 -8.18 -11.26
CA ASN A 363 -22.06 -8.82 -12.40
C ASN A 363 -22.43 -8.13 -13.73
N HIS A 364 -23.70 -7.76 -13.92
CA HIS A 364 -24.17 -7.07 -15.11
C HIS A 364 -23.52 -5.69 -15.26
N ILE A 365 -23.56 -4.87 -14.21
CA ILE A 365 -22.98 -3.51 -14.21
C ILE A 365 -21.47 -3.56 -14.49
N ILE A 366 -20.74 -4.42 -13.78
CA ILE A 366 -19.28 -4.46 -13.90
C ILE A 366 -18.86 -5.06 -15.24
N THR A 367 -19.60 -6.04 -15.78
CA THR A 367 -19.38 -6.56 -17.13
C THR A 367 -19.62 -5.49 -18.17
N GLY A 368 -20.72 -4.71 -18.06
CA GLY A 368 -21.03 -3.59 -18.93
C GLY A 368 -19.91 -2.53 -18.94
N PHE A 369 -19.45 -2.14 -17.74
CA PHE A 369 -18.31 -1.21 -17.59
C PHE A 369 -17.04 -1.73 -18.28
N LEU A 370 -16.61 -2.95 -17.97
CA LEU A 370 -15.39 -3.55 -18.56
C LEU A 370 -15.49 -3.67 -20.09
N THR A 371 -16.66 -4.02 -20.60
CA THR A 371 -16.93 -4.09 -22.06
C THR A 371 -16.87 -2.70 -22.70
N ASN A 372 -17.44 -1.68 -22.03
CA ASN A 372 -17.45 -0.32 -22.55
C ASN A 372 -16.06 0.33 -22.57
N ILE A 373 -15.29 0.20 -21.48
CA ILE A 373 -14.00 0.91 -21.37
C ILE A 373 -12.90 0.26 -22.19
N ARG A 374 -12.92 -1.08 -22.38
CA ARG A 374 -11.86 -1.81 -23.07
C ARG A 374 -11.44 -1.24 -24.42
N PRO A 375 -12.35 -0.96 -25.39
CA PRO A 375 -11.97 -0.39 -26.69
C PRO A 375 -11.43 1.03 -26.62
N GLN A 376 -11.55 1.69 -25.47
CA GLN A 376 -11.09 3.05 -25.23
C GLN A 376 -9.67 3.10 -24.65
N LEU A 377 -9.16 1.99 -24.10
CA LEU A 377 -7.85 1.90 -23.48
C LEU A 377 -6.75 1.54 -24.47
N ALA A 378 -5.57 2.08 -24.26
CA ALA A 378 -4.38 1.61 -24.93
C ALA A 378 -4.09 0.13 -24.55
N PRO A 379 -3.42 -0.63 -25.43
CA PRO A 379 -2.96 -1.98 -25.10
C PRO A 379 -2.11 -1.99 -23.82
N ASN A 380 -2.30 -3.01 -23.00
CA ASN A 380 -1.61 -3.17 -21.71
C ASN A 380 -1.90 -2.10 -20.66
N THR A 381 -2.84 -1.18 -20.86
CA THR A 381 -3.27 -0.27 -19.79
C THR A 381 -3.67 -1.09 -18.56
N PRO A 382 -3.06 -0.82 -17.39
CA PRO A 382 -3.37 -1.55 -16.17
C PRO A 382 -4.66 -1.04 -15.52
N LEU A 383 -5.39 -1.97 -14.91
CA LEU A 383 -6.55 -1.66 -14.08
C LEU A 383 -6.39 -2.33 -12.71
N CYS A 384 -6.76 -1.63 -11.65
CA CYS A 384 -7.00 -2.24 -10.35
C CYS A 384 -8.40 -1.90 -9.89
N ILE A 385 -9.30 -2.87 -9.92
CA ILE A 385 -10.70 -2.66 -9.56
C ILE A 385 -11.05 -3.48 -8.32
N ALA A 386 -11.74 -2.85 -7.36
CA ALA A 386 -12.31 -3.57 -6.22
C ALA A 386 -13.75 -3.95 -6.57
N VAL A 387 -14.01 -5.26 -6.60
CA VAL A 387 -15.33 -5.83 -6.88
C VAL A 387 -15.88 -6.51 -5.62
N PRO A 388 -17.21 -6.66 -5.48
CA PRO A 388 -17.78 -7.33 -4.31
C PRO A 388 -17.52 -8.83 -4.30
N ALA A 389 -17.29 -9.36 -3.09
CA ALA A 389 -17.39 -10.77 -2.76
C ALA A 389 -18.18 -10.91 -1.46
N TRP A 390 -19.09 -11.87 -1.38
CA TRP A 390 -19.98 -12.04 -0.23
C TRP A 390 -19.59 -13.26 0.57
N TYR A 391 -19.60 -13.10 1.90
CA TYR A 391 -19.24 -14.17 2.82
C TYR A 391 -20.48 -14.61 3.61
N ASP A 392 -20.71 -15.92 3.64
CA ASP A 392 -21.72 -16.51 4.51
C ASP A 392 -21.21 -16.67 5.96
N ALA A 393 -22.09 -17.21 6.82
CA ALA A 393 -21.77 -17.47 8.22
C ALA A 393 -20.65 -18.52 8.42
N SER A 394 -20.43 -19.41 7.45
CA SER A 394 -19.36 -20.42 7.47
C SER A 394 -18.02 -19.86 7.03
N GLY A 395 -17.99 -18.62 6.51
CA GLY A 395 -16.80 -18.01 5.95
C GLY A 395 -16.53 -18.38 4.50
N GLN A 396 -17.50 -19.03 3.81
CA GLN A 396 -17.40 -19.33 2.40
C GLN A 396 -17.70 -18.07 1.56
N ALA A 397 -16.88 -17.83 0.54
CA ALA A 397 -17.02 -16.68 -0.34
C ALA A 397 -17.84 -17.01 -1.60
N THR A 398 -18.74 -16.09 -1.96
CA THR A 398 -19.39 -16.03 -3.27
C THR A 398 -18.72 -14.91 -4.08
N HIS A 399 -18.07 -15.28 -5.18
CA HIS A 399 -17.39 -14.35 -6.10
C HIS A 399 -18.27 -14.01 -7.30
N LEU A 400 -17.95 -12.91 -7.97
CA LEU A 400 -18.63 -12.54 -9.22
C LEU A 400 -18.35 -13.53 -10.35
N PRO A 401 -19.38 -13.98 -11.10
CA PRO A 401 -19.20 -14.89 -12.24
C PRO A 401 -18.27 -14.37 -13.33
N LEU A 402 -18.22 -13.03 -13.55
CA LEU A 402 -17.37 -12.40 -14.56
C LEU A 402 -15.89 -12.71 -14.39
N ILE A 403 -15.42 -12.99 -13.16
CA ILE A 403 -14.00 -13.25 -12.86
C ILE A 403 -13.50 -14.45 -13.69
N LYS A 404 -14.34 -15.47 -13.87
CA LYS A 404 -14.01 -16.64 -14.71
C LYS A 404 -13.99 -16.33 -16.21
N ASN A 405 -14.52 -15.17 -16.62
CA ASN A 405 -14.68 -14.77 -18.00
C ASN A 405 -13.84 -13.53 -18.40
N LEU A 406 -12.94 -13.05 -17.55
CA LEU A 406 -12.13 -11.87 -17.80
C LEU A 406 -11.38 -11.91 -19.15
N GLN A 407 -10.87 -13.07 -19.50
CA GLN A 407 -10.17 -13.28 -20.78
C GLN A 407 -11.08 -13.07 -21.99
N LYS A 408 -12.35 -13.54 -21.91
CA LYS A 408 -13.36 -13.30 -22.96
C LYS A 408 -13.75 -11.83 -23.06
N LEU A 409 -13.68 -11.10 -21.92
CA LEU A 409 -13.90 -9.65 -21.88
C LEU A 409 -12.68 -8.86 -22.39
N GLY A 410 -11.56 -9.53 -22.69
CA GLY A 410 -10.35 -8.92 -23.21
C GLY A 410 -9.40 -8.40 -22.14
N TYR A 411 -9.32 -9.10 -20.98
CA TYR A 411 -8.42 -8.76 -19.90
C TYR A 411 -7.61 -9.95 -19.41
N TYR A 412 -6.35 -9.71 -19.04
CA TYR A 412 -5.54 -10.66 -18.27
C TYR A 412 -5.58 -10.26 -16.80
N GLN A 413 -5.87 -11.21 -15.92
CA GLN A 413 -5.72 -11.04 -14.48
C GLN A 413 -4.27 -11.36 -14.08
N LEU A 414 -3.62 -10.45 -13.37
CA LEU A 414 -2.22 -10.56 -12.98
C LEU A 414 -2.02 -11.21 -11.62
N ASN A 415 -2.91 -10.95 -10.67
CA ASN A 415 -2.86 -11.59 -9.36
C ASN A 415 -3.38 -13.02 -9.44
N ARG A 416 -2.51 -13.98 -9.15
CA ARG A 416 -2.82 -15.43 -9.20
C ARG A 416 -3.68 -15.89 -8.02
N THR A 417 -3.55 -15.22 -6.88
CA THR A 417 -4.32 -15.49 -5.67
C THR A 417 -5.32 -14.37 -5.45
N PRO A 418 -6.54 -14.67 -4.93
CA PRO A 418 -7.50 -13.64 -4.58
C PRO A 418 -6.94 -12.66 -3.56
N LEU A 419 -7.05 -11.37 -3.82
CA LEU A 419 -6.66 -10.29 -2.93
C LEU A 419 -7.92 -9.75 -2.25
N ILE A 420 -8.25 -10.28 -1.09
CA ILE A 420 -9.49 -9.98 -0.39
C ILE A 420 -9.27 -8.96 0.74
N TYR A 421 -9.94 -7.82 0.64
CA TYR A 421 -10.03 -6.86 1.73
C TYR A 421 -11.37 -7.00 2.46
N ARG A 422 -11.33 -7.50 3.70
CA ARG A 422 -12.51 -7.73 4.53
C ARG A 422 -12.23 -7.39 5.99
N ARG A 423 -13.21 -6.83 6.68
CA ARG A 423 -13.23 -6.81 8.15
C ARG A 423 -14.01 -8.04 8.64
N PRO A 424 -13.68 -8.60 9.81
CA PRO A 424 -14.31 -9.85 10.29
C PRO A 424 -15.84 -9.80 10.35
N ASP A 425 -16.39 -8.65 10.65
CA ASP A 425 -17.83 -8.36 10.81
C ASP A 425 -18.54 -7.98 9.50
N GLN A 426 -17.81 -7.85 8.38
CA GLN A 426 -18.41 -7.47 7.10
C GLN A 426 -18.83 -8.68 6.28
N ILE A 427 -20.09 -8.64 5.77
CA ILE A 427 -20.62 -9.63 4.85
C ILE A 427 -20.05 -9.41 3.44
N VAL A 428 -19.99 -8.15 3.01
CA VAL A 428 -19.45 -7.76 1.70
C VAL A 428 -17.97 -7.41 1.85
N ALA A 429 -17.13 -8.18 1.19
CA ALA A 429 -15.71 -7.92 1.03
C ALA A 429 -15.42 -7.22 -0.30
N ARG A 430 -14.22 -6.71 -0.44
CA ARG A 430 -13.66 -6.19 -1.68
C ARG A 430 -12.63 -7.18 -2.21
N GLU A 431 -12.88 -7.75 -3.38
CA GLU A 431 -11.89 -8.53 -4.10
C GLU A 431 -11.17 -7.62 -5.10
N LEU A 432 -9.86 -7.51 -4.98
CA LEU A 432 -9.05 -6.68 -5.87
C LEU A 432 -8.65 -7.49 -7.10
N LEU A 433 -9.07 -7.02 -8.26
CA LEU A 433 -8.67 -7.57 -9.55
C LEU A 433 -7.62 -6.64 -10.16
N VAL A 434 -6.40 -7.14 -10.31
CA VAL A 434 -5.33 -6.44 -11.02
C VAL A 434 -5.30 -6.97 -12.45
N LEU A 435 -5.66 -6.12 -13.41
CA LEU A 435 -5.91 -6.52 -14.80
C LEU A 435 -4.99 -5.76 -15.75
N LYS A 436 -4.76 -6.33 -16.94
CA LYS A 436 -4.26 -5.63 -18.13
C LYS A 436 -5.21 -5.82 -19.29
N SER A 437 -5.47 -4.75 -20.03
CA SER A 437 -6.22 -4.84 -21.29
C SER A 437 -5.45 -5.63 -22.34
N ILE A 438 -6.11 -6.59 -22.97
CA ILE A 438 -5.55 -7.30 -24.15
C ILE A 438 -5.64 -6.32 -25.33
N GLY A 439 -4.53 -6.06 -26.01
CA GLY A 439 -4.52 -5.27 -27.24
C GLY A 439 -5.51 -5.81 -28.27
N LYS A 440 -6.04 -4.96 -29.14
CA LYS A 440 -6.80 -5.45 -30.30
C LYS A 440 -5.87 -6.39 -31.08
N THR A 441 -6.20 -7.67 -31.16
CA THR A 441 -5.69 -8.51 -32.24
C THR A 441 -6.17 -7.86 -33.52
N VAL A 442 -5.26 -7.21 -34.26
CA VAL A 442 -5.54 -6.86 -35.66
C VAL A 442 -5.79 -8.21 -36.34
N PRO A 443 -6.95 -8.44 -36.95
CA PRO A 443 -7.13 -9.60 -37.79
C PRO A 443 -6.04 -9.51 -38.86
N GLN A 444 -5.17 -10.52 -38.93
CA GLN A 444 -4.32 -10.66 -40.10
C GLN A 444 -5.27 -10.82 -41.30
N ALA A 445 -5.22 -9.82 -42.20
CA ALA A 445 -5.93 -9.82 -43.44
C ALA A 445 -5.33 -10.87 -44.38
#